data_4cee40fdfb62575ec4e8feba97bbaa79
#
_entry.id   4cee40fdfb62575ec4e8feba97bbaa79
#
_cell.length_a   1.000
_cell.length_b   1.000
_cell.length_c   1.000
_cell.angle_alpha   90.00
_cell.angle_beta   90.00
_cell.angle_gamma   90.00
#
_symmetry.space_group_name_H-M   'P 1'
#
loop_
_entity.id
_entity.type
_entity.pdbx_description
1 polymer ?
#
loop_
_entity_poly.entity_id
_entity_poly.type
_entity_poly.pdbx_seq_one_letter_code
_entity_poly.pdbx_strand_id
1 'polypeptide(L)'
;MVHRLYREQQINCDIDTAWKFFSAANNLSVITPPEMNFIVRTKLENDEIFEGMIIDYTVSPLLNIPMKWQTEITQVDLRKSFTDFQKKGPYKLWNHFHEFVENENGVLIKDTVTYELPMGFLGELAHSLFVKKKLEGIFGFRHQVLEVMFNKNKKAS
;
A
#
# COMPACT_ATOMS: atom_id res chain seq x y z
N MET A 1 -14.94 8.78 -12.47
CA MET A 1 -14.90 9.64 -11.25
C MET A 1 -13.70 9.30 -10.42
N VAL A 2 -13.07 10.29 -9.79
CA VAL A 2 -11.93 10.09 -8.89
C VAL A 2 -12.44 9.84 -7.48
N HIS A 3 -11.94 8.80 -6.84
CA HIS A 3 -12.25 8.41 -5.47
C HIS A 3 -11.05 8.58 -4.57
N ARG A 4 -11.28 8.70 -3.27
CA ARG A 4 -10.23 8.80 -2.26
C ARG A 4 -10.50 7.84 -1.10
N LEU A 5 -9.50 7.06 -0.72
CA LEU A 5 -9.45 6.26 0.50
C LEU A 5 -8.40 6.87 1.43
N TYR A 6 -8.77 7.11 2.67
CA TYR A 6 -7.85 7.55 3.72
C TYR A 6 -7.87 6.58 4.89
N ARG A 7 -6.68 6.24 5.38
CA ARG A 7 -6.50 5.41 6.59
C ARG A 7 -5.34 5.96 7.40
N GLU A 8 -5.43 5.79 8.71
CA GLU A 8 -4.31 6.04 9.60
C GLU A 8 -4.23 4.98 10.69
N GLN A 9 -3.02 4.74 11.18
CA GLN A 9 -2.76 3.80 12.24
C GLN A 9 -1.54 4.23 13.05
N GLN A 10 -1.67 4.24 14.37
CA GLN A 10 -0.54 4.41 15.27
C GLN A 10 0.20 3.09 15.40
N ILE A 11 1.52 3.09 15.19
CA ILE A 11 2.39 1.94 15.42
C ILE A 11 3.45 2.26 16.46
N ASN A 12 3.75 1.29 17.33
CA ASN A 12 4.65 1.46 18.46
C ASN A 12 6.07 1.01 18.06
N CYS A 13 6.75 1.83 17.27
CA CYS A 13 8.17 1.68 16.93
C CYS A 13 8.76 3.05 16.61
N ASP A 14 10.10 3.11 16.54
CA ASP A 14 10.79 4.31 16.07
C ASP A 14 10.61 4.52 14.56
N ILE A 15 10.93 5.74 14.10
CA ILE A 15 10.76 6.14 12.70
C ILE A 15 11.66 5.34 11.76
N ASP A 16 12.85 4.94 12.18
CA ASP A 16 13.78 4.15 11.36
C ASP A 16 13.25 2.75 11.12
N THR A 17 12.70 2.12 12.15
CA THR A 17 12.04 0.81 12.05
C THR A 17 10.81 0.87 11.14
N ALA A 18 9.97 1.89 11.30
CA ALA A 18 8.81 2.10 10.43
C ALA A 18 9.25 2.32 8.98
N TRP A 19 10.16 3.26 8.74
CA TRP A 19 10.67 3.57 7.41
C TRP A 19 11.24 2.34 6.71
N LYS A 20 12.16 1.63 7.38
CA LYS A 20 12.78 0.41 6.85
C LYS A 20 11.75 -0.65 6.45
N PHE A 21 10.69 -0.81 7.23
CA PHE A 21 9.63 -1.76 6.92
C PHE A 21 8.81 -1.34 5.70
N PHE A 22 8.30 -0.11 5.69
CA PHE A 22 7.39 0.38 4.65
C PHE A 22 8.08 0.75 3.35
N SER A 23 9.35 1.13 3.37
CA SER A 23 10.14 1.43 2.17
C SER A 23 10.70 0.19 1.48
N ALA A 24 10.56 -1.00 2.06
CA ALA A 24 10.97 -2.25 1.45
C ALA A 24 9.83 -2.86 0.63
N ALA A 25 9.94 -2.85 -0.70
CA ALA A 25 8.89 -3.34 -1.59
C ALA A 25 8.50 -4.81 -1.34
N ASN A 26 9.44 -5.65 -0.91
CA ASN A 26 9.18 -7.05 -0.58
C ASN A 26 8.24 -7.20 0.64
N ASN A 27 8.24 -6.25 1.57
CA ASN A 27 7.38 -6.28 2.74
C ASN A 27 5.90 -6.01 2.40
N LEU A 28 5.60 -5.47 1.22
CA LEU A 28 4.22 -5.22 0.79
C LEU A 28 3.41 -6.53 0.73
N SER A 29 4.04 -7.65 0.40
CA SER A 29 3.39 -8.97 0.40
C SER A 29 2.92 -9.39 1.79
N VAL A 30 3.62 -8.98 2.85
CA VAL A 30 3.29 -9.31 4.25
C VAL A 30 1.99 -8.63 4.70
N ILE A 31 1.77 -7.40 4.24
CA ILE A 31 0.61 -6.58 4.57
C ILE A 31 -0.48 -6.57 3.49
N THR A 32 -0.38 -7.48 2.53
CA THR A 32 -1.38 -7.70 1.47
C THR A 32 -2.09 -9.04 1.73
N PRO A 33 -3.44 -9.10 1.64
CA PRO A 33 -4.16 -10.34 1.86
C PRO A 33 -3.65 -11.48 0.97
N PRO A 34 -3.45 -12.71 1.52
CA PRO A 34 -2.90 -13.85 0.78
C PRO A 34 -3.68 -14.19 -0.50
N GLU A 35 -5.00 -14.02 -0.50
CA GLU A 35 -5.85 -14.26 -1.67
C GLU A 35 -5.59 -13.30 -2.85
N MET A 36 -4.86 -12.21 -2.61
CA MET A 36 -4.41 -11.30 -3.66
C MET A 36 -3.25 -11.87 -4.49
N ASN A 37 -2.61 -12.95 -4.03
CA ASN A 37 -1.46 -13.57 -4.69
C ASN A 37 -0.41 -12.53 -5.14
N PHE A 38 -0.06 -11.63 -4.22
CA PHE A 38 0.85 -10.53 -4.49
C PHE A 38 2.29 -11.04 -4.62
N ILE A 39 2.92 -10.80 -5.76
CA ILE A 39 4.28 -11.26 -6.07
C ILE A 39 5.09 -10.12 -6.67
N VAL A 40 6.19 -9.73 -6.03
CA VAL A 40 7.19 -8.82 -6.61
C VAL A 40 7.94 -9.56 -7.72
N ARG A 41 7.97 -8.98 -8.92
CA ARG A 41 8.63 -9.55 -10.11
C ARG A 41 9.97 -8.89 -10.41
N THR A 42 10.14 -7.64 -10.02
CA THR A 42 11.41 -6.93 -10.15
C THR A 42 12.43 -7.58 -9.23
N LYS A 43 13.60 -7.89 -9.76
CA LYS A 43 14.74 -8.30 -8.95
C LYS A 43 15.33 -7.05 -8.30
N LEU A 44 15.10 -6.89 -7.00
CA LEU A 44 15.56 -5.75 -6.24
C LEU A 44 16.99 -6.02 -5.76
N GLU A 45 17.93 -5.15 -6.13
CA GLU A 45 19.31 -5.21 -5.62
C GLU A 45 19.40 -4.63 -4.21
N ASN A 46 18.58 -3.62 -3.92
CA ASN A 46 18.36 -3.05 -2.59
C ASN A 46 16.87 -3.06 -2.28
N ASP A 47 16.51 -3.33 -1.04
CA ASP A 47 15.12 -3.34 -0.61
C ASP A 47 14.53 -1.94 -0.45
N GLU A 48 15.36 -0.91 -0.30
CA GLU A 48 14.93 0.45 -0.04
C GLU A 48 14.53 1.19 -1.33
N ILE A 49 13.36 1.83 -1.29
CA ILE A 49 12.84 2.63 -2.41
C ILE A 49 13.65 3.91 -2.63
N PHE A 50 13.65 4.37 -3.88
CA PHE A 50 14.18 5.68 -4.29
C PHE A 50 13.27 6.30 -5.35
N GLU A 51 13.35 7.62 -5.49
CA GLU A 51 12.58 8.35 -6.49
C GLU A 51 12.95 7.92 -7.92
N GLY A 52 11.94 7.61 -8.73
CA GLY A 52 12.09 7.05 -10.06
C GLY A 52 12.19 5.52 -10.12
N MET A 53 12.20 4.82 -8.98
CA MET A 53 12.23 3.36 -8.94
C MET A 53 10.97 2.77 -9.58
N ILE A 54 11.18 1.80 -10.47
CA ILE A 54 10.11 1.05 -11.12
C ILE A 54 10.04 -0.36 -10.52
N ILE A 55 8.86 -0.75 -10.08
CA ILE A 55 8.62 -2.06 -9.47
C ILE A 55 7.47 -2.76 -10.18
N ASP A 56 7.73 -3.96 -10.68
CA ASP A 56 6.73 -4.81 -11.32
C ASP A 56 6.19 -5.84 -10.32
N TYR A 57 4.87 -5.96 -10.28
CA TYR A 57 4.15 -6.94 -9.49
C TYR A 57 3.23 -7.79 -10.34
N THR A 58 2.88 -8.95 -9.81
CA THR A 58 1.67 -9.67 -10.19
C THR A 58 0.73 -9.68 -9.00
N VAL A 59 -0.53 -9.37 -9.21
CA VAL A 59 -1.56 -9.32 -8.19
C VAL A 59 -2.87 -9.83 -8.73
N SER A 60 -3.68 -10.51 -7.92
CA SER A 60 -4.99 -11.04 -8.31
C SER A 60 -6.10 -10.31 -7.55
N PRO A 61 -6.44 -9.07 -7.91
CA PRO A 61 -7.37 -8.25 -7.13
C PRO A 61 -8.82 -8.71 -7.25
N LEU A 62 -9.16 -9.43 -8.31
CA LEU A 62 -10.53 -9.86 -8.60
C LEU A 62 -10.55 -11.29 -9.16
N LEU A 63 -11.46 -12.14 -8.63
CA LEU A 63 -11.72 -13.50 -9.12
C LEU A 63 -10.48 -14.38 -9.32
N ASN A 64 -9.42 -14.15 -8.54
CA ASN A 64 -8.12 -14.83 -8.67
C ASN A 64 -7.47 -14.69 -10.07
N ILE A 65 -7.86 -13.68 -10.84
CA ILE A 65 -7.28 -13.41 -12.16
C ILE A 65 -5.98 -12.63 -11.96
N PRO A 66 -4.81 -13.18 -12.34
CA PRO A 66 -3.54 -12.49 -12.19
C PRO A 66 -3.44 -11.31 -13.16
N MET A 67 -3.11 -10.16 -12.63
CA MET A 67 -2.91 -8.91 -13.37
C MET A 67 -1.48 -8.41 -13.15
N LYS A 68 -0.89 -7.86 -14.20
CA LYS A 68 0.39 -7.15 -14.11
C LYS A 68 0.14 -5.76 -13.54
N TRP A 69 1.00 -5.38 -12.59
CA TRP A 69 1.00 -4.07 -12.00
C TRP A 69 2.41 -3.50 -12.02
N GLN A 70 2.58 -2.31 -12.55
CA GLN A 70 3.84 -1.58 -12.53
C GLN A 70 3.67 -0.27 -11.76
N THR A 71 4.50 -0.12 -10.73
CA THR A 71 4.56 1.07 -9.88
C THR A 71 5.81 1.89 -10.18
N GLU A 72 5.70 3.19 -10.15
CA GLU A 72 6.80 4.13 -10.06
C GLU A 72 6.75 4.83 -8.70
N ILE A 73 7.87 4.87 -8.00
CA ILE A 73 8.04 5.71 -6.81
C ILE A 73 8.31 7.13 -7.31
N THR A 74 7.33 8.00 -7.23
CA THR A 74 7.38 9.34 -7.85
C THR A 74 7.94 10.41 -6.92
N GLN A 75 7.98 10.14 -5.62
CA GLN A 75 8.49 11.07 -4.61
C GLN A 75 8.98 10.27 -3.40
N VAL A 76 10.11 10.69 -2.84
CA VAL A 76 10.63 10.19 -1.55
C VAL A 76 11.13 11.37 -0.72
N ASP A 77 10.53 11.59 0.45
CA ASP A 77 11.06 12.45 1.52
C ASP A 77 11.42 11.53 2.69
N LEU A 78 12.71 11.30 2.87
CA LEU A 78 13.28 10.29 3.78
C LEU A 78 12.67 10.39 5.18
N ARG A 79 12.12 9.28 5.68
CA ARG A 79 11.46 9.14 6.99
C ARG A 79 10.21 10.00 7.20
N LYS A 80 9.68 10.62 6.12
CA LYS A 80 8.47 11.44 6.21
C LYS A 80 7.38 10.97 5.28
N SER A 81 7.71 10.70 4.02
CA SER A 81 6.70 10.31 3.04
C SER A 81 7.30 9.70 1.79
N PHE A 82 6.49 8.93 1.08
CA PHE A 82 6.73 8.56 -0.30
C PHE A 82 5.42 8.37 -1.05
N THR A 83 5.51 8.43 -2.36
CA THR A 83 4.36 8.23 -3.24
C THR A 83 4.64 7.12 -4.22
N ASP A 84 3.76 6.13 -4.27
CA ASP A 84 3.71 5.14 -5.34
C ASP A 84 2.59 5.44 -6.33
N PHE A 85 2.93 5.41 -7.61
CA PHE A 85 2.04 5.69 -8.72
C PHE A 85 1.96 4.49 -9.66
N GLN A 86 0.75 4.03 -9.99
CA GLN A 86 0.57 2.96 -10.97
C GLN A 86 0.81 3.47 -12.38
N LYS A 87 1.86 3.02 -13.02
CA LYS A 87 2.13 3.28 -14.46
C LYS A 87 1.34 2.35 -15.36
N LYS A 88 1.22 1.09 -14.97
CA LYS A 88 0.43 0.06 -15.67
C LYS A 88 -0.32 -0.77 -14.64
N GLY A 89 -1.57 -1.06 -14.91
CA GLY A 89 -2.39 -1.85 -14.00
C GLY A 89 -3.89 -1.69 -14.26
N PRO A 90 -4.73 -2.20 -13.36
CA PRO A 90 -6.17 -2.25 -13.55
C PRO A 90 -6.89 -0.92 -13.39
N TYR A 91 -6.27 0.06 -12.75
CA TYR A 91 -6.88 1.37 -12.52
C TYR A 91 -6.51 2.35 -13.65
N LYS A 92 -7.41 3.27 -13.96
CA LYS A 92 -7.12 4.42 -14.82
C LYS A 92 -6.21 5.42 -14.11
N LEU A 93 -6.39 5.57 -12.80
CA LEU A 93 -5.54 6.32 -11.90
C LEU A 93 -5.37 5.54 -10.60
N TRP A 94 -4.13 5.45 -10.14
CA TRP A 94 -3.81 5.02 -8.78
C TRP A 94 -2.60 5.79 -8.30
N ASN A 95 -2.79 6.57 -7.26
CA ASN A 95 -1.75 7.33 -6.59
C ASN A 95 -1.88 7.10 -5.09
N HIS A 96 -0.87 6.50 -4.49
CA HIS A 96 -0.85 6.16 -3.08
C HIS A 96 0.23 6.96 -2.37
N PHE A 97 -0.18 7.88 -1.53
CA PHE A 97 0.69 8.69 -0.69
C PHE A 97 0.78 8.10 0.71
N HIS A 98 2.00 7.80 1.12
CA HIS A 98 2.35 7.31 2.44
C HIS A 98 3.02 8.42 3.23
N GLU A 99 2.52 8.68 4.44
CA GLU A 99 3.06 9.69 5.36
C GLU A 99 3.35 9.06 6.72
N PHE A 100 4.47 9.45 7.32
CA PHE A 100 4.96 8.96 8.59
C PHE A 100 5.16 10.15 9.53
N VAL A 101 4.39 10.20 10.62
CA VAL A 101 4.45 11.28 11.60
C VAL A 101 4.91 10.71 12.93
N GLU A 102 6.15 11.06 13.31
CA GLU A 102 6.72 10.67 14.60
C GLU A 102 6.03 11.41 15.74
N ASN A 103 5.73 10.70 16.82
CA ASN A 103 5.14 11.25 18.03
C ASN A 103 5.58 10.47 19.28
N GLU A 104 5.12 10.88 20.45
CA GLU A 104 5.45 10.26 21.74
C GLU A 104 5.06 8.75 21.85
N ASN A 105 4.12 8.29 21.05
CA ASN A 105 3.64 6.91 21.03
C ASN A 105 4.28 6.05 19.90
N GLY A 106 5.25 6.61 19.17
CA GLY A 106 5.91 5.97 18.04
C GLY A 106 5.65 6.71 16.74
N VAL A 107 5.06 6.05 15.74
CA VAL A 107 4.82 6.63 14.42
C VAL A 107 3.35 6.49 14.03
N LEU A 108 2.73 7.60 13.65
CA LEU A 108 1.41 7.61 13.03
C LEU A 108 1.60 7.45 11.52
N ILE A 109 1.18 6.30 10.99
CA ILE A 109 1.16 6.03 9.55
C ILE A 109 -0.14 6.56 8.98
N LYS A 110 -0.04 7.30 7.86
CA LYS A 110 -1.21 7.78 7.12
C LYS A 110 -1.11 7.35 5.66
N ASP A 111 -2.16 6.73 5.17
CA ASP A 111 -2.29 6.28 3.79
C ASP A 111 -3.40 7.08 3.10
N THR A 112 -3.06 7.72 1.99
CA THR A 112 -4.03 8.37 1.11
C THR A 112 -3.96 7.78 -0.28
N VAL A 113 -4.98 7.02 -0.67
CA VAL A 113 -5.09 6.47 -2.02
C VAL A 113 -6.09 7.29 -2.82
N THR A 114 -5.62 7.88 -3.92
CA THR A 114 -6.47 8.54 -4.92
C THR A 114 -6.54 7.65 -6.14
N TYR A 115 -7.74 7.23 -6.54
CA TYR A 115 -7.91 6.27 -7.61
C TYR A 115 -9.13 6.55 -8.49
N GLU A 116 -9.05 6.07 -9.74
CA GLU A 116 -10.14 6.10 -10.72
C GLU A 116 -10.19 4.76 -11.46
N LEU A 117 -11.39 4.24 -11.66
CA LEU A 117 -11.59 3.04 -12.46
C LEU A 117 -11.70 3.38 -13.96
N PRO A 118 -11.27 2.47 -14.83
CA PRO A 118 -11.53 2.61 -16.26
C PRO A 118 -13.01 2.45 -16.56
N MET A 119 -13.41 2.70 -17.83
CA MET A 119 -14.76 2.46 -18.36
C MET A 119 -15.86 3.40 -17.83
N GLY A 120 -15.54 4.58 -17.31
CA GLY A 120 -16.52 5.61 -16.98
C GLY A 120 -17.68 5.12 -16.11
N PHE A 121 -18.92 5.17 -16.61
CA PHE A 121 -20.12 4.77 -15.87
C PHE A 121 -20.11 3.29 -15.41
N LEU A 122 -19.62 2.37 -16.23
CA LEU A 122 -19.50 0.96 -15.86
C LEU A 122 -18.45 0.79 -14.74
N GLY A 123 -17.38 1.57 -14.75
CA GLY A 123 -16.41 1.63 -13.66
C GLY A 123 -17.03 2.13 -12.35
N GLU A 124 -17.88 3.14 -12.41
CA GLU A 124 -18.59 3.66 -11.23
C GLU A 124 -19.56 2.62 -10.63
N LEU A 125 -20.26 1.89 -11.47
CA LEU A 125 -21.14 0.80 -11.01
C LEU A 125 -20.33 -0.31 -10.34
N ALA A 126 -19.22 -0.73 -10.94
CA ALA A 126 -18.29 -1.71 -10.36
C ALA A 126 -17.67 -1.19 -9.04
N HIS A 127 -17.32 0.10 -8.97
CA HIS A 127 -16.83 0.73 -7.76
C HIS A 127 -17.84 0.61 -6.61
N SER A 128 -19.09 1.04 -6.85
CA SER A 128 -20.12 1.05 -5.81
C SER A 128 -20.46 -0.35 -5.30
N LEU A 129 -20.39 -1.38 -6.17
CA LEU A 129 -20.76 -2.74 -5.82
C LEU A 129 -19.61 -3.58 -5.22
N PHE A 130 -18.38 -3.40 -5.71
CA PHE A 130 -17.29 -4.33 -5.40
C PHE A 130 -15.98 -3.68 -4.98
N VAL A 131 -15.49 -2.68 -5.72
CA VAL A 131 -14.12 -2.18 -5.57
C VAL A 131 -13.92 -1.49 -4.24
N LYS A 132 -14.85 -0.66 -3.81
CA LYS A 132 -14.78 0.03 -2.51
C LYS A 132 -14.66 -0.97 -1.37
N LYS A 133 -15.53 -1.98 -1.34
CA LYS A 133 -15.52 -3.02 -0.31
C LYS A 133 -14.23 -3.85 -0.34
N LYS A 134 -13.71 -4.14 -1.53
CA LYS A 134 -12.45 -4.88 -1.68
C LYS A 134 -11.27 -4.07 -1.14
N LEU A 135 -11.18 -2.79 -1.46
CA LEU A 135 -10.14 -1.90 -0.92
C LEU A 135 -10.23 -1.77 0.60
N GLU A 136 -11.43 -1.60 1.14
CA GLU A 136 -11.65 -1.57 2.59
C GLU A 136 -11.16 -2.87 3.26
N GLY A 137 -11.40 -4.02 2.63
CA GLY A 137 -10.92 -5.32 3.10
C GLY A 137 -9.39 -5.42 3.09
N ILE A 138 -8.74 -4.96 2.02
CA ILE A 138 -7.28 -4.95 1.89
C ILE A 138 -6.65 -4.10 2.99
N PHE A 139 -7.12 -2.88 3.20
CA PHE A 139 -6.60 -1.99 4.24
C PHE A 139 -6.98 -2.45 5.65
N GLY A 140 -8.11 -3.12 5.82
CA GLY A 140 -8.49 -3.78 7.08
C GLY A 140 -7.52 -4.91 7.45
N PHE A 141 -7.17 -5.76 6.50
CA PHE A 141 -6.16 -6.80 6.69
C PHE A 141 -4.80 -6.19 7.06
N ARG A 142 -4.34 -5.19 6.29
CA ARG A 142 -3.11 -4.44 6.57
C ARG A 142 -3.09 -3.92 8.00
N HIS A 143 -4.17 -3.27 8.44
CA HIS A 143 -4.30 -2.75 9.79
C HIS A 143 -4.11 -3.84 10.85
N GLN A 144 -4.75 -5.00 10.68
CA GLN A 144 -4.64 -6.12 11.62
C GLN A 144 -3.22 -6.68 11.70
N VAL A 145 -2.55 -6.85 10.56
CA VAL A 145 -1.16 -7.34 10.51
C VAL A 145 -0.22 -6.39 11.22
N LEU A 146 -0.30 -5.10 10.92
CA LEU A 146 0.53 -4.06 11.54
C LEU A 146 0.28 -3.97 13.06
N GLU A 147 -0.98 -4.13 13.49
CA GLU A 147 -1.34 -4.15 14.91
C GLU A 147 -0.66 -5.31 15.65
N VAL A 148 -0.64 -6.49 15.04
CA VAL A 148 0.06 -7.65 15.62
C VAL A 148 1.56 -7.44 15.63
N MET A 149 2.14 -6.96 14.53
CA MET A 149 3.59 -6.82 14.37
C MET A 149 4.18 -5.76 15.30
N PHE A 150 3.56 -4.61 15.42
CA PHE A 150 4.15 -3.43 16.07
C PHE A 150 3.55 -3.09 17.43
N ASN A 151 2.29 -3.45 17.68
CA ASN A 151 1.60 -3.04 18.90
C ASN A 151 1.39 -4.16 19.92
N LYS A 152 1.09 -5.40 19.46
CA LYS A 152 0.77 -6.51 20.37
C LYS A 152 1.99 -7.28 20.88
N ASN A 153 3.04 -7.39 20.10
CA ASN A 153 4.22 -8.19 20.45
C ASN A 153 5.16 -7.53 21.48
N LYS A 154 4.91 -6.27 21.89
CA LYS A 154 5.69 -5.57 22.92
C LYS A 154 5.15 -5.71 24.36
N LYS A 155 4.08 -6.47 24.59
CA LYS A 155 3.54 -6.71 25.95
C LYS A 155 4.26 -7.84 26.73
N ALA A 156 5.37 -8.37 26.24
CA ALA A 156 6.12 -9.47 26.89
C ALA A 156 7.57 -9.06 27.19
N SER A 157 7.77 -7.87 27.82
CA SER A 157 9.06 -7.52 28.45
C SER A 157 8.85 -6.60 29.63
#